data_b4627d9aaf4f2f7e2aed2bd5839dafec
#
_entry.id   b4627d9aaf4f2f7e2aed2bd5839dafec
#
_cell.length_a   1.000
_cell.length_b   1.000
_cell.length_c   1.000
_cell.angle_alpha   90.00
_cell.angle_beta   90.00
_cell.angle_gamma   90.00
#
_symmetry.space_group_name_H-M   'P 1'
#
loop_
_entity.id
_entity.type
_entity.pdbx_description
1 polymer ?
#
loop_
_entity_poly.entity_id
_entity_poly.type
_entity_poly.pdbx_seq_one_letter_code
_entity_poly.pdbx_strand_id
1 'polypeptide(L)'
;MDKLKQLQRFSLFWTARPVAVIGWMLLAVGLAAPAQGQEQVATLVIHIQDVSPKGGILRLGLYDEARYPDDNATPVASADVKAQQGGNVITLSNIPPGVYAIETFQDINANNKMDTSWFGFPLEPFGFSRDAQPGLSKPQFSAVKFELVPGLNVQTLHLQSFLSFIASK
;
A
#
# COMPACT_ATOMS: atom_id res chain seq x y z
N MET A 1 51.12 79.41 44.92
CA MET A 1 50.39 80.05 46.03
C MET A 1 49.12 79.32 46.23
N ASP A 2 49.15 78.40 47.19
CA ASP A 2 48.35 78.39 48.43
C ASP A 2 46.89 77.98 48.17
N LYS A 3 46.31 77.02 48.78
CA LYS A 3 46.28 76.37 50.09
C LYS A 3 45.41 75.18 49.98
N LEU A 4 45.82 74.05 50.33
CA LEU A 4 45.66 73.28 51.55
C LEU A 4 44.30 73.32 52.27
N LYS A 5 43.84 72.06 52.58
CA LYS A 5 42.99 71.70 53.71
C LYS A 5 41.47 71.71 53.37
N GLN A 6 40.73 70.70 53.62
CA GLN A 6 40.58 69.90 54.85
C GLN A 6 39.81 68.60 54.62
N LEU A 7 40.26 67.63 55.35
CA LEU A 7 39.56 66.38 55.66
C LEU A 7 38.19 66.65 56.27
N GLN A 8 37.21 65.83 55.90
CA GLN A 8 36.30 65.31 56.92
C GLN A 8 35.68 63.96 56.49
N ARG A 9 35.89 63.03 57.37
CA ARG A 9 35.33 61.70 57.41
C ARG A 9 33.82 61.75 57.57
N PHE A 10 33.12 61.06 56.70
CA PHE A 10 31.78 60.55 57.09
C PHE A 10 31.68 59.04 56.69
N SER A 11 31.74 58.25 57.72
CA SER A 11 31.37 56.88 57.71
C SER A 11 29.86 56.81 57.54
N LEU A 12 29.37 56.20 56.48
CA LEU A 12 28.00 55.84 56.33
C LEU A 12 27.91 54.35 56.04
N PHE A 13 27.34 53.68 56.99
CA PHE A 13 26.96 52.31 57.00
C PHE A 13 26.23 51.89 55.73
N TRP A 14 26.86 51.01 54.99
CA TRP A 14 26.16 50.32 53.88
C TRP A 14 25.57 49.02 54.38
N THR A 15 24.28 49.08 54.69
CA THR A 15 23.50 47.91 54.97
C THR A 15 23.32 47.15 53.69
N ALA A 16 23.96 46.02 53.56
CA ALA A 16 23.77 45.09 52.50
C ALA A 16 22.36 44.50 52.58
N ARG A 17 21.48 44.81 51.65
CA ARG A 17 20.22 44.15 51.44
C ARG A 17 20.50 42.87 50.60
N PRO A 18 20.05 41.69 51.03
CA PRO A 18 20.14 40.52 50.20
C PRO A 18 19.15 40.64 49.04
N VAL A 19 19.68 40.71 47.78
CA VAL A 19 18.89 40.56 46.58
C VAL A 19 18.52 39.10 46.48
N ALA A 20 17.26 38.79 46.73
CA ALA A 20 16.69 37.47 46.48
C ALA A 20 16.67 37.28 44.97
N VAL A 21 17.62 36.48 44.46
CA VAL A 21 17.57 35.97 43.08
C VAL A 21 16.47 34.91 43.01
N ILE A 22 15.29 35.34 42.61
CA ILE A 22 14.21 34.41 42.27
C ILE A 22 14.63 33.77 40.93
N GLY A 23 15.21 32.56 41.04
CA GLY A 23 15.51 31.73 39.89
C GLY A 23 14.20 31.33 39.21
N TRP A 24 13.93 31.87 38.08
CA TRP A 24 12.90 31.42 37.17
C TRP A 24 13.35 30.07 36.57
N MET A 25 12.92 29.01 37.21
CA MET A 25 13.04 27.65 36.66
C MET A 25 12.04 27.53 35.50
N LEU A 26 12.48 27.84 34.28
CA LEU A 26 11.70 27.54 33.07
C LEU A 26 11.56 26.03 32.96
N LEU A 27 10.42 25.55 33.40
CA LEU A 27 9.96 24.17 33.15
C LEU A 27 9.66 24.11 31.65
N ALA A 28 10.64 23.68 30.84
CA ALA A 28 10.40 23.35 29.44
C ALA A 28 9.52 22.10 29.40
N VAL A 29 8.21 22.29 29.39
CA VAL A 29 7.26 21.24 29.05
C VAL A 29 7.48 21.00 27.55
N GLY A 30 8.30 19.99 27.22
CA GLY A 30 8.42 19.48 25.87
C GLY A 30 7.06 18.94 25.44
N LEU A 31 6.33 19.72 24.67
CA LEU A 31 5.22 19.23 23.87
C LEU A 31 5.80 18.22 22.87
N ALA A 32 5.81 16.93 23.27
CA ALA A 32 6.01 15.85 22.31
C ALA A 32 4.86 15.97 21.31
N ALA A 33 5.14 16.49 20.11
CA ALA A 33 4.21 16.42 19.01
C ALA A 33 3.85 14.94 18.81
N PRO A 34 2.57 14.57 18.67
CA PRO A 34 2.21 13.20 18.35
C PRO A 34 2.95 12.88 17.04
N ALA A 35 3.76 11.81 17.07
CA ALA A 35 4.31 11.25 15.85
C ALA A 35 3.10 10.86 15.00
N GLN A 36 2.82 11.64 13.97
CA GLN A 36 1.84 11.27 12.95
C GLN A 36 2.41 10.01 12.32
N GLY A 37 1.86 8.85 12.70
CA GLY A 37 2.17 7.59 12.06
C GLY A 37 1.84 7.78 10.58
N GLN A 38 2.86 7.88 9.73
CA GLN A 38 2.64 7.81 8.30
C GLN A 38 1.95 6.47 8.06
N GLU A 39 0.74 6.54 7.54
CA GLU A 39 0.01 5.35 7.13
C GLU A 39 0.90 4.64 6.12
N GLN A 40 1.46 3.50 6.53
CA GLN A 40 2.39 2.75 5.70
C GLN A 40 1.57 2.12 4.58
N VAL A 41 1.79 2.56 3.35
CA VAL A 41 1.11 2.01 2.17
C VAL A 41 2.04 1.09 1.40
N ALA A 42 1.46 0.20 0.63
CA ALA A 42 2.15 -0.72 -0.25
C ALA A 42 1.99 -0.30 -1.72
N THR A 43 2.99 -0.62 -2.51
CA THR A 43 2.94 -0.63 -3.97
C THR A 43 3.08 -2.07 -4.43
N LEU A 44 2.17 -2.52 -5.28
CA LEU A 44 2.16 -3.87 -5.82
C LEU A 44 2.44 -3.82 -7.32
N VAL A 45 3.56 -4.40 -7.74
CA VAL A 45 3.92 -4.62 -9.15
C VAL A 45 3.51 -6.03 -9.54
N ILE A 46 2.74 -6.17 -10.59
CA ILE A 46 2.17 -7.43 -11.04
C ILE A 46 2.67 -7.73 -12.45
N HIS A 47 3.41 -8.82 -12.59
CA HIS A 47 3.81 -9.36 -13.89
C HIS A 47 2.78 -10.39 -14.33
N ILE A 48 2.05 -10.11 -15.42
CA ILE A 48 1.12 -11.06 -16.03
C ILE A 48 1.81 -11.65 -17.24
N GLN A 49 1.96 -12.96 -17.27
CA GLN A 49 2.61 -13.71 -18.34
C GLN A 49 1.60 -14.52 -19.14
N ASP A 50 2.03 -15.10 -20.26
CA ASP A 50 1.22 -15.92 -21.15
C ASP A 50 -0.03 -15.22 -21.70
N VAL A 51 0.08 -13.89 -21.89
CA VAL A 51 -0.97 -13.08 -22.51
C VAL A 51 -1.13 -13.50 -23.98
N SER A 52 -2.37 -13.85 -24.32
CA SER A 52 -2.71 -14.31 -25.66
C SER A 52 -2.49 -13.21 -26.72
N PRO A 53 -2.01 -13.56 -27.94
CA PRO A 53 -1.83 -12.61 -29.02
C PRO A 53 -3.15 -12.07 -29.60
N LYS A 54 -4.30 -12.56 -29.12
CA LYS A 54 -5.61 -12.09 -29.60
C LYS A 54 -5.94 -10.64 -29.23
N GLY A 55 -5.12 -10.01 -28.38
CA GLY A 55 -5.33 -8.63 -27.94
C GLY A 55 -6.46 -8.49 -26.93
N GLY A 56 -7.17 -7.36 -26.94
CA GLY A 56 -8.22 -7.04 -25.94
C GLY A 56 -7.67 -6.28 -24.73
N ILE A 57 -8.34 -6.42 -23.61
CA ILE A 57 -8.05 -5.73 -22.36
C ILE A 57 -7.74 -6.77 -21.28
N LEU A 58 -6.63 -6.60 -20.57
CA LEU A 58 -6.39 -7.29 -19.30
C LEU A 58 -7.16 -6.58 -18.21
N ARG A 59 -8.07 -7.29 -17.54
CA ARG A 59 -8.82 -6.80 -16.40
C ARG A 59 -8.32 -7.49 -15.16
N LEU A 60 -7.93 -6.71 -14.17
CA LEU A 60 -7.35 -7.18 -12.93
C LEU A 60 -8.09 -6.58 -11.74
N GLY A 61 -8.45 -7.42 -10.78
CA GLY A 61 -8.98 -7.06 -9.48
C GLY A 61 -8.11 -7.57 -8.34
N LEU A 62 -7.89 -6.72 -7.34
CA LEU A 62 -7.28 -7.07 -6.05
C LEU A 62 -8.38 -7.15 -5.00
N TYR A 63 -8.50 -8.29 -4.33
CA TYR A 63 -9.57 -8.57 -3.38
C TYR A 63 -9.01 -8.96 -2.02
N ASP A 64 -9.64 -8.50 -0.96
CA ASP A 64 -9.45 -9.02 0.39
C ASP A 64 -10.32 -10.27 0.63
N GLU A 65 -10.17 -10.90 1.79
CA GLU A 65 -10.91 -12.13 2.12
C GLU A 65 -12.44 -11.95 2.13
N ALA A 66 -12.91 -10.77 2.53
CA ALA A 66 -14.35 -10.51 2.61
C ALA A 66 -14.99 -10.33 1.22
N ARG A 67 -14.24 -9.78 0.26
CA ARG A 67 -14.73 -9.48 -1.09
C ARG A 67 -14.52 -10.61 -2.08
N TYR A 68 -13.45 -11.39 -1.89
CA TYR A 68 -13.06 -12.43 -2.84
C TYR A 68 -14.15 -13.47 -3.17
N PRO A 69 -14.99 -13.92 -2.22
CA PRO A 69 -16.03 -14.92 -2.52
C PRO A 69 -17.16 -14.41 -3.41
N ASP A 70 -17.39 -13.10 -3.44
CA ASP A 70 -18.49 -12.47 -4.19
C ASP A 70 -17.99 -11.94 -5.54
N ASP A 71 -18.40 -12.58 -6.63
CA ASP A 71 -18.04 -12.20 -8.00
C ASP A 71 -18.58 -10.81 -8.42
N ASN A 72 -19.52 -10.25 -7.65
CA ASN A 72 -20.03 -8.89 -7.87
C ASN A 72 -19.40 -7.85 -6.94
N ALA A 73 -18.51 -8.25 -6.04
CA ALA A 73 -17.87 -7.33 -5.12
C ALA A 73 -16.95 -6.34 -5.86
N THR A 74 -16.98 -5.09 -5.44
CA THR A 74 -16.01 -4.11 -5.91
C THR A 74 -14.63 -4.45 -5.34
N PRO A 75 -13.59 -4.63 -6.18
CA PRO A 75 -12.23 -4.90 -5.71
C PRO A 75 -11.69 -3.76 -4.85
N VAL A 76 -10.72 -4.06 -3.98
CA VAL A 76 -9.96 -3.05 -3.21
C VAL A 76 -9.20 -2.11 -4.15
N ALA A 77 -8.65 -2.67 -5.22
CA ALA A 77 -8.03 -1.93 -6.32
C ALA A 77 -8.19 -2.72 -7.61
N SER A 78 -8.22 -2.03 -8.74
CA SER A 78 -8.34 -2.66 -10.06
C SER A 78 -7.53 -1.91 -11.10
N ALA A 79 -7.25 -2.58 -12.20
CA ALA A 79 -6.64 -1.98 -13.38
C ALA A 79 -7.11 -2.68 -14.65
N ASP A 80 -7.37 -1.86 -15.67
CA ASP A 80 -7.67 -2.29 -17.03
C ASP A 80 -6.54 -1.79 -17.94
N VAL A 81 -5.84 -2.70 -18.60
CA VAL A 81 -4.73 -2.33 -19.50
C VAL A 81 -4.84 -3.08 -20.82
N LYS A 82 -4.38 -2.46 -21.89
CA LYS A 82 -4.34 -3.12 -23.20
C LYS A 82 -3.44 -4.35 -23.13
N ALA A 83 -3.97 -5.50 -23.55
CA ALA A 83 -3.24 -6.76 -23.57
C ALA A 83 -2.07 -6.67 -24.58
N GLN A 84 -0.87 -7.04 -24.12
CA GLN A 84 0.34 -7.12 -24.95
C GLN A 84 0.76 -8.59 -25.02
N GLN A 85 0.99 -9.08 -26.21
CA GLN A 85 1.41 -10.46 -26.43
C GLN A 85 2.63 -10.81 -25.56
N GLY A 86 2.54 -11.92 -24.87
CA GLY A 86 3.59 -12.47 -24.00
C GLY A 86 3.51 -11.97 -22.56
N GLY A 87 3.18 -10.72 -22.32
CA GLY A 87 3.06 -10.24 -20.94
C GLY A 87 2.81 -8.76 -20.77
N ASN A 88 2.30 -8.41 -19.59
CA ASN A 88 2.09 -7.03 -19.13
C ASN A 88 2.67 -6.85 -17.73
N VAL A 89 3.01 -5.61 -17.40
CA VAL A 89 3.33 -5.19 -16.03
C VAL A 89 2.29 -4.16 -15.60
N ILE A 90 1.64 -4.43 -14.46
CA ILE A 90 0.63 -3.55 -13.87
C ILE A 90 1.15 -3.10 -12.50
N THR A 91 0.95 -1.84 -12.15
CA THR A 91 1.31 -1.31 -10.83
C THR A 91 0.08 -0.75 -10.15
N LEU A 92 -0.20 -1.25 -8.95
CA LEU A 92 -1.20 -0.71 -8.03
C LEU A 92 -0.49 -0.01 -6.88
N SER A 93 -0.82 1.25 -6.61
CA SER A 93 -0.18 2.07 -5.58
C SER A 93 -1.15 2.43 -4.48
N ASN A 94 -0.60 2.84 -3.32
CA ASN A 94 -1.38 3.28 -2.16
C ASN A 94 -2.35 2.22 -1.62
N ILE A 95 -1.95 0.95 -1.66
CA ILE A 95 -2.75 -0.14 -1.12
C ILE A 95 -2.43 -0.29 0.38
N PRO A 96 -3.43 -0.39 1.26
CA PRO A 96 -3.17 -0.75 2.65
C PRO A 96 -2.46 -2.10 2.75
N PRO A 97 -1.47 -2.26 3.65
CA PRO A 97 -0.90 -3.58 3.93
C PRO A 97 -1.97 -4.56 4.40
N GLY A 98 -1.85 -5.83 4.02
CA GLY A 98 -2.87 -6.81 4.35
C GLY A 98 -2.72 -8.11 3.57
N VAL A 99 -3.76 -8.94 3.61
CA VAL A 99 -3.80 -10.22 2.88
C VAL A 99 -4.80 -10.10 1.75
N TYR A 100 -4.34 -10.39 0.54
CA TYR A 100 -5.09 -10.16 -0.70
C TYR A 100 -5.01 -11.35 -1.64
N ALA A 101 -5.88 -11.33 -2.63
CA ALA A 101 -5.89 -12.21 -3.79
C ALA A 101 -5.99 -11.38 -5.07
N ILE A 102 -5.40 -11.85 -6.16
CA ILE A 102 -5.57 -11.28 -7.49
C ILE A 102 -6.43 -12.22 -8.33
N GLU A 103 -7.39 -11.63 -9.03
CA GLU A 103 -8.08 -12.23 -10.15
C GLU A 103 -7.82 -11.40 -11.40
N THR A 104 -7.58 -12.06 -12.52
CA THR A 104 -7.38 -11.38 -13.80
C THR A 104 -7.88 -12.22 -14.94
N PHE A 105 -8.34 -11.57 -16.00
CA PHE A 105 -8.66 -12.22 -17.27
C PHE A 105 -8.36 -11.30 -18.45
N GLN A 106 -8.20 -11.90 -19.60
CA GLN A 106 -8.02 -11.20 -20.86
C GLN A 106 -9.35 -11.10 -21.59
N ASP A 107 -10.01 -9.97 -21.48
CA ASP A 107 -11.25 -9.63 -22.17
C ASP A 107 -10.94 -9.34 -23.64
N ILE A 108 -11.04 -10.39 -24.47
CA ILE A 108 -10.60 -10.35 -25.89
C ILE A 108 -11.50 -9.46 -26.75
N ASN A 109 -12.82 -9.47 -26.46
CA ASN A 109 -13.79 -8.69 -27.21
C ASN A 109 -14.15 -7.34 -26.56
N ALA A 110 -13.55 -7.02 -25.42
CA ALA A 110 -13.74 -5.79 -24.64
C ALA A 110 -15.20 -5.54 -24.23
N ASN A 111 -15.93 -6.60 -23.87
CA ASN A 111 -17.33 -6.50 -23.44
C ASN A 111 -17.49 -6.31 -21.92
N ASN A 112 -16.40 -6.18 -21.17
CA ASN A 112 -16.32 -5.96 -19.72
C ASN A 112 -16.75 -7.13 -18.84
N LYS A 113 -16.75 -8.34 -19.36
CA LYS A 113 -17.10 -9.56 -18.61
C LYS A 113 -16.29 -10.75 -19.10
N MET A 114 -16.09 -11.71 -18.21
CA MET A 114 -15.60 -13.02 -18.59
C MET A 114 -16.65 -13.74 -19.43
N ASP A 115 -16.32 -14.05 -20.67
CA ASP A 115 -17.16 -14.90 -21.49
C ASP A 115 -17.07 -16.35 -21.06
N THR A 116 -18.22 -17.01 -20.99
CA THR A 116 -18.30 -18.41 -20.57
C THR A 116 -19.06 -19.24 -21.60
N SER A 117 -18.72 -20.53 -21.68
CA SER A 117 -19.47 -21.49 -22.45
C SER A 117 -20.87 -21.75 -21.85
N TRP A 118 -21.72 -22.48 -22.56
CA TRP A 118 -23.01 -22.94 -22.04
C TRP A 118 -22.91 -23.68 -20.70
N PHE A 119 -21.80 -24.36 -20.47
CA PHE A 119 -21.54 -25.10 -19.22
C PHE A 119 -20.83 -24.26 -18.14
N GLY A 120 -20.67 -22.93 -18.33
CA GLY A 120 -20.03 -22.02 -17.38
C GLY A 120 -18.50 -22.01 -17.40
N PHE A 121 -17.85 -22.69 -18.35
CA PHE A 121 -16.41 -22.72 -18.46
C PHE A 121 -15.88 -21.44 -19.13
N PRO A 122 -14.78 -20.83 -18.62
CA PRO A 122 -14.15 -19.65 -19.22
C PRO A 122 -13.77 -19.88 -20.68
N LEU A 123 -14.15 -18.95 -21.55
CA LEU A 123 -13.73 -18.92 -22.96
C LEU A 123 -12.55 -18.00 -23.20
N GLU A 124 -12.25 -17.15 -22.24
CA GLU A 124 -11.16 -16.19 -22.26
C GLU A 124 -10.04 -16.62 -21.32
N PRO A 125 -8.78 -16.22 -21.60
CA PRO A 125 -7.67 -16.51 -20.71
C PRO A 125 -7.85 -15.85 -19.33
N PHE A 126 -7.53 -16.55 -18.29
CA PHE A 126 -7.70 -16.08 -16.90
C PHE A 126 -6.52 -16.51 -16.03
N GLY A 127 -6.38 -15.88 -14.87
CA GLY A 127 -5.36 -16.23 -13.89
C GLY A 127 -5.71 -15.76 -12.49
N PHE A 128 -5.12 -16.44 -11.52
CA PHE A 128 -5.22 -16.10 -10.10
C PHE A 128 -3.85 -15.96 -9.51
N SER A 129 -3.73 -15.15 -8.45
CA SER A 129 -2.46 -15.07 -7.69
C SER A 129 -2.00 -16.47 -7.27
N ARG A 130 -0.65 -16.64 -7.19
CA ARG A 130 0.04 -17.90 -6.90
C ARG A 130 -0.20 -18.99 -7.96
N ASP A 131 -0.66 -18.61 -9.15
CA ASP A 131 -1.03 -19.54 -10.22
C ASP A 131 -1.99 -20.65 -9.76
N ALA A 132 -2.87 -20.29 -8.81
CA ALA A 132 -3.80 -21.23 -8.23
C ALA A 132 -4.76 -21.76 -9.29
N GLN A 133 -4.93 -23.09 -9.32
CA GLN A 133 -5.74 -23.77 -10.31
C GLN A 133 -7.20 -23.83 -9.84
N PRO A 134 -8.17 -23.43 -10.67
CA PRO A 134 -9.57 -23.64 -10.36
C PRO A 134 -9.90 -25.13 -10.38
N GLY A 135 -10.94 -25.51 -9.64
CA GLY A 135 -11.56 -26.82 -9.75
C GLY A 135 -12.76 -26.76 -10.70
N LEU A 136 -13.93 -27.12 -10.18
CA LEU A 136 -15.22 -26.88 -10.84
C LEU A 136 -15.76 -25.46 -10.59
N SER A 137 -15.07 -24.70 -9.76
CA SER A 137 -15.37 -23.30 -9.39
C SER A 137 -14.09 -22.53 -9.16
N LYS A 138 -14.21 -21.22 -8.93
CA LYS A 138 -13.13 -20.34 -8.51
C LYS A 138 -12.34 -20.95 -7.34
N PRO A 139 -10.99 -20.79 -7.29
CA PRO A 139 -10.17 -21.29 -6.18
C PRO A 139 -10.60 -20.66 -4.85
N GLN A 140 -10.43 -21.37 -3.74
CA GLN A 140 -10.66 -20.83 -2.41
C GLN A 140 -9.66 -19.69 -2.11
N PHE A 141 -10.06 -18.68 -1.32
CA PHE A 141 -9.17 -17.58 -0.92
C PHE A 141 -7.86 -18.07 -0.32
N SER A 142 -7.89 -19.13 0.48
CA SER A 142 -6.70 -19.74 1.08
C SER A 142 -5.65 -20.22 0.05
N ALA A 143 -6.08 -20.58 -1.16
CA ALA A 143 -5.19 -21.02 -2.22
C ALA A 143 -4.52 -19.87 -3.00
N VAL A 144 -5.19 -18.72 -3.08
CA VAL A 144 -4.78 -17.56 -3.87
C VAL A 144 -4.16 -16.45 -3.04
N LYS A 145 -4.39 -16.42 -1.74
CA LYS A 145 -3.98 -15.32 -0.87
C LYS A 145 -2.47 -15.15 -0.79
N PHE A 146 -2.04 -13.91 -0.74
CA PHE A 146 -0.67 -13.49 -0.47
C PHE A 146 -0.66 -12.28 0.48
N GLU A 147 0.45 -12.09 1.18
CA GLU A 147 0.63 -10.95 2.06
C GLU A 147 1.20 -9.76 1.29
N LEU A 148 0.65 -8.58 1.52
CA LEU A 148 1.11 -7.29 1.02
C LEU A 148 1.67 -6.49 2.19
N VAL A 149 2.98 -6.28 2.20
CA VAL A 149 3.69 -5.52 3.25
C VAL A 149 3.94 -4.07 2.81
N PRO A 150 4.18 -3.14 3.75
CA PRO A 150 4.54 -1.78 3.38
C PRO A 150 5.72 -1.71 2.40
N GLY A 151 5.65 -0.77 1.44
CA GLY A 151 6.68 -0.60 0.42
C GLY A 151 6.41 -1.40 -0.85
N LEU A 152 7.47 -1.82 -1.56
CA LEU A 152 7.38 -2.48 -2.85
C LEU A 152 7.16 -3.99 -2.71
N ASN A 153 6.12 -4.48 -3.35
CA ASN A 153 5.79 -5.90 -3.45
C ASN A 153 5.70 -6.31 -4.92
N VAL A 154 6.05 -7.54 -5.23
CA VAL A 154 6.00 -8.07 -6.60
C VAL A 154 5.25 -9.39 -6.61
N GLN A 155 4.33 -9.54 -7.55
CA GLN A 155 3.63 -10.79 -7.85
C GLN A 155 3.81 -11.13 -9.32
N THR A 156 3.93 -12.41 -9.62
CA THR A 156 3.90 -12.94 -10.98
C THR A 156 2.79 -13.95 -11.08
N LEU A 157 2.02 -13.90 -12.14
CA LEU A 157 0.97 -14.86 -12.44
C LEU A 157 0.89 -15.12 -13.94
N HIS A 158 0.41 -16.30 -14.31
CA HIS A 158 0.32 -16.77 -15.67
C HIS A 158 -1.14 -16.89 -16.08
N LEU A 159 -1.47 -16.35 -17.25
CA LEU A 159 -2.77 -16.59 -17.83
C LEU A 159 -2.85 -18.01 -18.41
N GLN A 160 -3.99 -18.63 -18.20
CA GLN A 160 -4.27 -19.95 -18.74
C GLN A 160 -5.60 -19.93 -19.48
N SER A 161 -5.71 -20.73 -20.53
CA SER A 161 -7.00 -21.01 -21.16
C SER A 161 -7.64 -22.23 -20.51
N PHE A 162 -8.96 -22.34 -20.59
CA PHE A 162 -9.65 -23.53 -20.12
C PHE A 162 -9.13 -24.81 -20.79
N LEU A 163 -8.76 -24.75 -22.08
CA LEU A 163 -8.20 -25.90 -22.80
C LEU A 163 -6.83 -26.30 -22.27
N SER A 164 -5.96 -25.33 -21.98
CA SER A 164 -4.64 -25.63 -21.37
C SER A 164 -4.81 -26.19 -19.96
N PHE A 165 -5.76 -25.69 -19.20
CA PHE A 165 -6.08 -26.17 -17.85
C PHE A 165 -6.51 -27.64 -17.86
N ILE A 166 -7.43 -28.08 -18.75
CA ILE A 166 -7.84 -29.48 -18.81
C ILE A 166 -6.76 -30.41 -19.36
N ALA A 167 -5.86 -29.91 -20.21
CA ALA A 167 -4.76 -30.70 -20.76
C ALA A 167 -3.63 -30.95 -19.73
N SER A 168 -3.57 -30.18 -18.64
CA SER A 168 -2.58 -30.31 -17.58
C SER A 168 -2.97 -31.25 -16.44
N LYS A 169 -4.17 -31.85 -16.50
CA LYS A 169 -4.71 -32.84 -15.54
C LYS A 169 -4.62 -34.25 -16.05
#